data_9abeccef85ac8408cf183d84e16af410
#
_entry.id   9abeccef85ac8408cf183d84e16af410
#
_cell.length_a   1.000
_cell.length_b   1.000
_cell.length_c   1.000
_cell.angle_alpha   90.00
_cell.angle_beta   90.00
_cell.angle_gamma   90.00
#
_symmetry.space_group_name_H-M   'P 1'
#
loop_
_entity.id
_entity.type
_entity.pdbx_description
1 polymer ?
#
loop_
_entity_poly.entity_id
_entity_poly.type
_entity_poly.pdbx_seq_one_letter_code
_entity_poly.pdbx_strand_id
1 'polypeptide(L)' 'MSTFEKMKALEELLGDKYYYYLGTMVINGFEIQESVDYLYSFYF' A
#
# COMPACT_ATOMS: atom_id res chain seq x y z
N MET A 1 -2.12 -7.16 -12.42
CA MET A 1 -2.97 -6.97 -11.22
C MET A 1 -3.37 -5.52 -11.09
N SER A 2 -4.62 -5.28 -10.74
CA SER A 2 -5.10 -3.92 -10.54
C SER A 2 -4.62 -3.37 -9.21
N THR A 3 -4.65 -2.05 -9.08
CA THR A 3 -4.31 -1.39 -7.82
C THR A 3 -5.20 -1.89 -6.69
N PHE A 4 -6.49 -2.08 -6.98
CA PHE A 4 -7.43 -2.56 -5.98
C PHE A 4 -7.05 -3.95 -5.46
N GLU A 5 -6.65 -4.84 -6.35
CA GLU A 5 -6.22 -6.18 -5.95
C GLU A 5 -4.96 -6.14 -5.10
N LYS A 6 -4.04 -5.26 -5.44
CA LYS A 6 -2.82 -5.08 -4.64
C LYS A 6 -3.15 -4.55 -3.25
N MET A 7 -4.09 -3.62 -3.16
CA MET A 7 -4.52 -3.07 -1.89
C MET A 7 -5.11 -4.16 -0.99
N LYS A 8 -5.94 -5.02 -1.56
CA LYS A 8 -6.55 -6.10 -0.79
C LYS A 8 -5.51 -7.09 -0.30
N ALA A 9 -4.57 -7.45 -1.16
CA ALA A 9 -3.50 -8.38 -0.79
C ALA A 9 -2.64 -7.81 0.34
N LEU A 10 -2.30 -6.52 0.26
CA LEU A 10 -1.51 -5.86 1.28
C LEU A 10 -2.26 -5.74 2.59
N GLU A 11 -3.55 -5.45 2.52
CA GLU A 11 -4.37 -5.36 3.71
C GLU A 11 -4.43 -6.69 4.46
N GLU A 12 -4.56 -7.77 3.73
CA GLU A 12 -4.58 -9.10 4.33
C GLU A 12 -3.22 -9.48 4.93
N LEU A 13 -2.15 -9.09 4.26
CA LEU A 13 -0.81 -9.43 4.72
C LEU A 13 -0.40 -8.61 5.94
N LEU A 14 -0.64 -7.30 5.89
CA LEU A 14 -0.12 -6.36 6.89
C LEU A 14 -1.12 -6.01 8.00
N GLY A 15 -2.41 -6.19 7.73
CA GLY A 15 -3.43 -5.79 8.69
C GLY A 15 -3.40 -4.29 8.93
N ASP A 16 -3.43 -3.89 10.20
CA ASP A 16 -3.47 -2.47 10.57
C ASP A 16 -2.24 -1.71 10.10
N LYS A 17 -1.11 -2.38 9.98
CA LYS A 17 0.12 -1.75 9.51
C LYS A 17 0.01 -1.22 8.09
N TYR A 18 -0.84 -1.82 7.28
CA TYR A 18 -1.06 -1.36 5.92
C TYR A 18 -1.50 0.11 5.91
N TYR A 19 -2.46 0.44 6.75
CA TYR A 19 -2.98 1.81 6.80
C TYR A 19 -1.93 2.77 7.34
N TYR A 20 -1.15 2.34 8.29
CA TYR A 20 -0.08 3.16 8.86
C TYR A 20 0.96 3.51 7.78
N TYR A 21 1.42 2.51 7.04
CA TYR A 21 2.43 2.75 6.02
C TYR A 21 1.87 3.58 4.87
N LEU A 22 0.67 3.26 4.42
CA LEU A 22 0.05 3.99 3.33
C LEU A 22 -0.18 5.44 3.71
N GLY A 23 -0.69 5.69 4.90
CA GLY A 23 -0.91 7.05 5.38
C GLY A 23 0.37 7.86 5.46
N THR A 24 1.45 7.24 5.95
CA THR A 24 2.74 7.90 6.03
C THR A 24 3.25 8.31 4.65
N MET A 25 3.10 7.45 3.67
CA MET A 25 3.56 7.76 2.31
C MET A 25 2.73 8.87 1.68
N VAL A 26 1.42 8.86 1.87
CA VAL A 26 0.55 9.89 1.33
C VAL A 26 0.85 11.25 1.96
N ILE A 27 1.10 11.29 3.26
CA ILE A 27 1.46 12.52 3.95
C ILE A 27 2.77 13.08 3.41
N ASN A 28 3.68 12.22 2.97
CA ASN A 28 4.96 12.64 2.41
C ASN A 28 4.88 13.00 0.93
N GLY A 29 3.68 13.03 0.35
CA GLY A 29 3.46 13.52 -0.99
C GLY A 29 3.32 12.46 -2.08
N PHE A 30 3.31 11.19 -1.71
CA PHE A 30 3.11 10.12 -2.68
C PHE A 30 1.62 9.93 -2.96
N GLU A 31 1.30 9.61 -4.20
CA GLU A 31 -0.09 9.28 -4.54
C GLU A 31 -0.42 7.89 -4.00
N ILE A 32 -1.72 7.64 -3.80
CA ILE A 32 -2.16 6.35 -3.27
C ILE A 32 -1.71 5.21 -4.19
N GLN A 33 -1.89 5.36 -5.50
CA GLN A 33 -1.49 4.33 -6.44
C GLN A 33 0.00 4.02 -6.37
N GLU A 34 0.82 5.06 -6.32
CA GLU A 34 2.27 4.90 -6.22
C GLU A 34 2.66 4.20 -4.91
N SER A 35 2.01 4.60 -3.83
CA SER A 35 2.29 4.03 -2.51
C SER A 35 1.93 2.54 -2.48
N VAL A 36 0.79 2.19 -3.03
CA VAL A 36 0.34 0.81 -3.09
C VAL A 36 1.30 -0.03 -3.95
N ASP A 37 1.68 0.49 -5.09
CA ASP A 37 2.60 -0.21 -5.97
C ASP A 37 3.96 -0.44 -5.31
N TYR A 38 4.46 0.57 -4.60
CA TYR A 38 5.72 0.46 -3.88
C TYR A 38 5.66 -0.62 -2.80
N LEU A 39 4.62 -0.57 -1.98
CA LEU A 39 4.44 -1.55 -0.91
C LEU A 39 4.28 -2.96 -1.47
N TYR A 40 3.53 -3.08 -2.54
CA TYR A 40 3.32 -4.39 -3.16
C TYR A 40 4.65 -4.97 -3.66
N SER A 41 5.46 -4.17 -4.31
CA SER A 41 6.78 -4.60 -4.78
C SER A 41 7.70 -4.98 -3.63
N PHE A 42 7.56 -4.30 -2.50
CA PHE A 42 8.41 -4.56 -1.34
C PHE A 42 8.06 -5.88 -0.66
N TYR A 43 6.76 -6.17 -0.52
CA TYR A 43 6.30 -7.33 0.23
C TYR A 43 6.02 -8.56 -0.64
N PHE A 44 5.82 -8.38 -1.91
CA PHE A 44 5.56 -9.46 -2.85
C PHE A 44 6.59 -9.52 -3.96
#